data_bd2398893e5aae14e41c3b879a9d2ade
#
_entry.id   bd2398893e5aae14e41c3b879a9d2ade
#
_cell.length_a   1.000
_cell.length_b   1.000
_cell.length_c   1.000
_cell.angle_alpha   90.00
_cell.angle_beta   90.00
_cell.angle_gamma   90.00
#
_symmetry.space_group_name_H-M   'P 1'
#
loop_
_entity.id
_entity.type
_entity.pdbx_description
1 polymer ?
#
loop_
_entity_poly.entity_id
_entity_poly.type
_entity_poly.pdbx_seq_one_letter_code
_entity_poly.pdbx_strand_id
1 'polypeptide(L)'
;GAGVTVDGLTIKDTGFDEPVKVKGYTTTQINSLSGMGAGDMVYDSNLGTLKVYNGNSWNAMSDSTFTVTVDYLVIAGGGSGSTQHGGGGGAGGYRASYNNETSGGGSSSENSLTTTAGTNFTVTVGAGGAAVTGTGNGTIDNSNNGSNSVFSTISSTGGGGAGSYSGHAGLAGGSGGGGSTNTDGGAGTSGQGYDGGNAGAQNGSIYTSGGGGGAGAAGSTGQASKAGDGGAGVASTITGSSVTRAGGGGGGLYRGGNDAANSMIGSGGTGGGGNGSVTNSQNEFNAEEAGTANTGGGGGGHGGYSTTSGAGGSGVVILRYSSDYSITSGGGLTFTTATVGSDKVSTFTAGTGTCSFS
;
A
#
# COMPACT_ATOMS: atom_id res chain seq x y z
N GLY A 1 35.67 -53.91 -12.34
CA GLY A 1 35.91 -52.88 -11.37
C GLY A 1 34.95 -53.06 -10.21
N ALA A 2 35.46 -53.23 -8.99
CA ALA A 2 34.65 -53.37 -7.80
C ALA A 2 33.86 -52.07 -7.57
N GLY A 3 32.53 -52.18 -7.46
CA GLY A 3 31.69 -51.04 -7.09
C GLY A 3 32.03 -50.60 -5.68
N VAL A 4 32.31 -49.33 -5.51
CA VAL A 4 32.42 -48.72 -4.19
C VAL A 4 30.98 -48.52 -3.67
N THR A 5 30.59 -49.34 -2.69
CA THR A 5 29.37 -49.11 -1.92
C THR A 5 29.71 -48.05 -0.88
N VAL A 6 29.15 -46.88 -0.98
CA VAL A 6 29.33 -45.82 0.01
C VAL A 6 28.09 -45.84 0.92
N ASP A 7 28.21 -46.48 2.08
CA ASP A 7 27.27 -46.33 3.18
C ASP A 7 27.43 -44.90 3.72
N GLY A 8 26.44 -44.08 3.43
CA GLY A 8 26.37 -42.67 3.89
C GLY A 8 27.23 -41.72 3.04
N LEU A 9 26.76 -41.39 1.84
CA LEU A 9 27.32 -40.32 1.04
C LEU A 9 27.09 -38.97 1.72
N THR A 10 28.07 -38.48 2.45
CA THR A 10 28.11 -37.07 2.86
C THR A 10 28.86 -36.30 1.77
N ILE A 11 28.12 -35.57 0.94
CA ILE A 11 28.72 -34.61 0.01
C ILE A 11 29.16 -33.42 0.86
N LYS A 12 30.46 -33.37 1.21
CA LYS A 12 31.07 -32.17 1.79
C LYS A 12 31.46 -31.26 0.62
N ASP A 13 31.09 -30.01 0.69
CA ASP A 13 31.51 -28.95 -0.24
C ASP A 13 33.03 -28.74 -0.13
N THR A 14 33.79 -29.52 -0.89
CA THR A 14 35.22 -29.34 -1.08
C THR A 14 35.52 -29.50 -2.57
N GLY A 15 35.08 -28.52 -3.38
CA GLY A 15 35.56 -28.32 -4.75
C GLY A 15 35.32 -29.48 -5.71
N PHE A 16 34.05 -29.86 -5.91
CA PHE A 16 33.69 -30.70 -7.05
C PHE A 16 33.67 -29.85 -8.32
N ASP A 17 34.66 -29.98 -9.16
CA ASP A 17 34.69 -29.36 -10.50
C ASP A 17 33.74 -30.06 -11.50
N GLU A 18 33.08 -31.15 -11.09
CA GLU A 18 32.14 -31.89 -11.93
C GLU A 18 30.80 -32.15 -11.21
N PRO A 19 29.65 -32.02 -11.92
CA PRO A 19 28.36 -32.29 -11.33
C PRO A 19 28.17 -33.77 -11.00
N VAL A 20 27.51 -34.09 -9.87
CA VAL A 20 27.15 -35.45 -9.51
C VAL A 20 26.16 -35.99 -10.56
N LYS A 21 26.52 -37.07 -11.26
CA LYS A 21 25.65 -37.70 -12.26
C LYS A 21 24.83 -38.83 -11.62
N VAL A 22 23.54 -38.69 -11.59
CA VAL A 22 22.64 -39.78 -11.21
C VAL A 22 22.44 -40.70 -12.42
N LYS A 23 22.49 -42.02 -12.19
CA LYS A 23 22.34 -43.01 -13.26
C LYS A 23 20.96 -42.92 -13.87
N GLY A 24 20.91 -42.80 -15.20
CA GLY A 24 19.66 -42.78 -15.98
C GLY A 24 19.17 -44.19 -16.32
N TYR A 25 17.85 -44.36 -16.20
CA TYR A 25 17.13 -45.59 -16.59
C TYR A 25 15.87 -45.18 -17.33
N THR A 26 15.36 -46.06 -18.18
CA THR A 26 14.00 -45.92 -18.71
C THR A 26 12.96 -46.20 -17.61
N THR A 27 11.74 -45.66 -17.73
CA THR A 27 10.64 -45.95 -16.78
C THR A 27 10.42 -47.43 -16.57
N THR A 28 10.52 -48.27 -17.66
CA THR A 28 10.40 -49.74 -17.59
C THR A 28 11.53 -50.35 -16.76
N GLN A 29 12.74 -49.91 -16.93
CA GLN A 29 13.90 -50.38 -16.15
C GLN A 29 13.74 -50.01 -14.68
N ILE A 30 13.34 -48.79 -14.37
CA ILE A 30 13.09 -48.33 -13.00
C ILE A 30 12.07 -49.25 -12.29
N ASN A 31 10.97 -49.59 -12.97
CA ASN A 31 9.92 -50.47 -12.40
C ASN A 31 10.38 -51.90 -12.18
N SER A 32 11.52 -52.32 -12.80
CA SER A 32 12.11 -53.64 -12.64
C SER A 32 13.27 -53.70 -11.64
N LEU A 33 13.66 -52.56 -11.07
CA LEU A 33 14.71 -52.52 -10.04
C LEU A 33 14.27 -53.30 -8.79
N SER A 34 15.19 -54.01 -8.16
CA SER A 34 14.99 -54.76 -6.92
C SER A 34 16.13 -54.46 -5.92
N GLY A 35 15.83 -54.64 -4.64
CA GLY A 35 16.81 -54.37 -3.57
C GLY A 35 17.02 -52.90 -3.26
N MET A 36 16.00 -52.06 -3.57
CA MET A 36 16.06 -50.60 -3.31
C MET A 36 15.77 -50.30 -1.87
N GLY A 37 16.55 -49.36 -1.33
CA GLY A 37 16.32 -48.72 -0.02
C GLY A 37 15.65 -47.38 -0.13
N ALA A 38 14.89 -46.99 0.90
CA ALA A 38 14.34 -45.62 0.96
C ALA A 38 15.48 -44.58 0.87
N GLY A 39 15.30 -43.61 -0.03
CA GLY A 39 16.32 -42.59 -0.33
C GLY A 39 17.14 -42.85 -1.59
N ASP A 40 17.08 -44.08 -2.20
CA ASP A 40 17.75 -44.33 -3.47
C ASP A 40 17.20 -43.40 -4.58
N MET A 41 18.10 -42.92 -5.45
CA MET A 41 17.78 -41.96 -6.51
C MET A 41 18.13 -42.49 -7.89
N VAL A 42 17.27 -42.26 -8.87
CA VAL A 42 17.52 -42.57 -10.29
C VAL A 42 16.99 -41.44 -11.17
N TYR A 43 17.56 -41.27 -12.36
CA TYR A 43 17.01 -40.38 -13.38
C TYR A 43 16.18 -41.18 -14.37
N ASP A 44 14.89 -40.84 -14.49
CA ASP A 44 13.98 -41.43 -15.49
C ASP A 44 14.18 -40.73 -16.84
N SER A 45 14.88 -41.39 -17.76
CA SER A 45 15.22 -40.83 -19.07
C SER A 45 14.04 -40.68 -20.02
N ASN A 46 12.93 -41.40 -19.78
CA ASN A 46 11.71 -41.26 -20.57
C ASN A 46 10.87 -40.05 -20.14
N LEU A 47 10.87 -39.75 -18.84
CA LEU A 47 10.11 -38.65 -18.26
C LEU A 47 10.94 -37.38 -18.03
N GLY A 48 12.27 -37.47 -18.15
CA GLY A 48 13.17 -36.34 -17.88
C GLY A 48 13.21 -35.91 -16.41
N THR A 49 12.89 -36.83 -15.48
CA THR A 49 12.74 -36.50 -14.05
C THR A 49 13.65 -37.33 -13.15
N LEU A 50 14.15 -36.73 -12.08
CA LEU A 50 14.78 -37.46 -10.98
C LEU A 50 13.68 -38.17 -10.17
N LYS A 51 13.90 -39.43 -9.79
CA LYS A 51 13.00 -40.20 -8.92
C LYS A 51 13.72 -40.63 -7.66
N VAL A 52 13.00 -40.63 -6.53
CA VAL A 52 13.44 -41.15 -5.23
C VAL A 52 12.55 -42.32 -4.82
N TYR A 53 13.18 -43.40 -4.35
CA TYR A 53 12.45 -44.54 -3.78
C TYR A 53 12.08 -44.23 -2.32
N ASN A 54 10.78 -44.32 -1.99
CA ASN A 54 10.30 -44.03 -0.63
C ASN A 54 10.24 -45.27 0.29
N GLY A 55 10.81 -46.38 -0.14
CA GLY A 55 10.70 -47.70 0.53
C GLY A 55 9.58 -48.61 -0.03
N ASN A 56 8.69 -48.06 -0.86
CA ASN A 56 7.57 -48.83 -1.47
C ASN A 56 7.44 -48.58 -2.98
N SER A 57 7.70 -47.37 -3.43
CA SER A 57 7.54 -46.96 -4.84
C SER A 57 8.54 -45.87 -5.22
N TRP A 58 8.79 -45.75 -6.55
CA TRP A 58 9.55 -44.67 -7.14
C TRP A 58 8.67 -43.43 -7.34
N ASN A 59 8.94 -42.38 -6.58
CA ASN A 59 8.23 -41.12 -6.73
C ASN A 59 9.11 -40.16 -7.53
N ALA A 60 8.54 -39.51 -8.54
CA ALA A 60 9.21 -38.42 -9.19
C ALA A 60 9.55 -37.36 -8.12
N MET A 61 10.82 -36.93 -8.07
CA MET A 61 11.07 -35.59 -7.57
C MET A 61 10.48 -34.67 -8.64
N SER A 62 9.16 -34.49 -8.59
CA SER A 62 8.56 -33.35 -9.26
C SER A 62 9.37 -32.14 -8.80
N ASP A 63 9.64 -31.18 -9.68
CA ASP A 63 9.96 -29.84 -9.23
C ASP A 63 9.06 -29.58 -8.04
N SER A 64 9.62 -29.67 -6.83
CA SER A 64 8.89 -29.16 -5.68
C SER A 64 8.71 -27.71 -6.06
N THR A 65 7.52 -27.38 -6.54
CA THR A 65 7.16 -26.00 -6.80
C THR A 65 7.32 -25.34 -5.44
N PHE A 66 8.49 -24.75 -5.21
CA PHE A 66 8.77 -24.05 -3.98
C PHE A 66 7.75 -22.94 -3.87
N THR A 67 6.72 -23.22 -3.06
CA THR A 67 5.64 -22.27 -2.86
C THR A 67 6.05 -21.26 -1.81
N VAL A 68 5.94 -19.99 -2.17
CA VAL A 68 6.18 -18.87 -1.27
C VAL A 68 4.83 -18.33 -0.83
N THR A 69 4.60 -18.25 0.46
CA THR A 69 3.45 -17.50 1.03
C THR A 69 3.94 -16.09 1.34
N VAL A 70 3.22 -15.11 0.82
CA VAL A 70 3.55 -13.69 0.92
C VAL A 70 2.41 -12.96 1.60
N ASP A 71 2.68 -12.41 2.76
CA ASP A 71 1.82 -11.40 3.36
C ASP A 71 2.13 -10.04 2.76
N TYR A 72 1.11 -9.22 2.65
CA TYR A 72 1.24 -7.90 2.03
C TYR A 72 0.51 -6.80 2.77
N LEU A 73 1.00 -5.59 2.53
CA LEU A 73 0.32 -4.34 2.80
C LEU A 73 0.47 -3.47 1.56
N VAL A 74 -0.64 -3.19 0.87
CA VAL A 74 -0.67 -2.36 -0.33
C VAL A 74 -1.46 -1.09 -0.02
N ILE A 75 -0.78 0.07 -0.05
CA ILE A 75 -1.38 1.38 0.20
C ILE A 75 -1.17 2.25 -1.03
N ALA A 76 -2.25 2.79 -1.56
CA ALA A 76 -2.23 3.71 -2.70
C ALA A 76 -1.77 5.12 -2.30
N GLY A 77 -1.51 5.99 -3.28
CA GLY A 77 -1.25 7.40 -3.02
C GLY A 77 -2.50 8.12 -2.49
N GLY A 78 -2.33 9.06 -1.56
CA GLY A 78 -3.42 9.91 -1.05
C GLY A 78 -3.82 10.98 -2.07
N GLY A 79 -5.04 11.52 -1.98
CA GLY A 79 -5.53 12.65 -2.76
C GLY A 79 -4.96 13.99 -2.27
N SER A 80 -4.93 15.00 -3.11
CA SER A 80 -4.57 16.36 -2.70
C SER A 80 -5.70 17.03 -1.91
N GLY A 81 -5.35 17.93 -1.03
CA GLY A 81 -6.27 18.97 -0.57
C GLY A 81 -6.69 19.89 -1.72
N SER A 82 -7.58 20.83 -1.42
CA SER A 82 -7.99 21.86 -2.38
C SER A 82 -7.78 23.26 -1.81
N THR A 83 -7.89 24.26 -2.67
CA THR A 83 -7.86 25.69 -2.30
C THR A 83 -9.26 26.28 -2.23
N GLN A 84 -9.40 27.56 -1.94
CA GLN A 84 -10.68 28.29 -1.92
C GLN A 84 -11.72 27.62 -1.00
N HIS A 85 -11.49 27.69 0.29
CA HIS A 85 -12.26 26.96 1.31
C HIS A 85 -12.14 25.44 1.10
N GLY A 86 -10.95 24.96 0.72
CA GLY A 86 -10.73 23.63 0.27
C GLY A 86 -10.85 22.57 1.37
N GLY A 87 -11.47 21.44 1.04
CA GLY A 87 -11.47 20.25 1.89
C GLY A 87 -10.10 19.60 2.00
N GLY A 88 -9.96 18.66 2.92
CA GLY A 88 -8.77 17.77 3.01
C GLY A 88 -8.85 16.60 2.03
N GLY A 89 -7.71 16.19 1.45
CA GLY A 89 -7.62 15.03 0.57
C GLY A 89 -7.89 13.71 1.31
N GLY A 90 -8.50 12.75 0.64
CA GLY A 90 -8.70 11.39 1.17
C GLY A 90 -7.40 10.58 1.16
N ALA A 91 -7.25 9.65 2.09
CA ALA A 91 -6.13 8.71 2.10
C ALA A 91 -6.23 7.71 0.94
N GLY A 92 -5.09 7.17 0.51
CA GLY A 92 -5.03 6.03 -0.39
C GLY A 92 -5.68 4.80 0.22
N GLY A 93 -6.28 3.96 -0.62
CA GLY A 93 -6.86 2.69 -0.22
C GLY A 93 -5.82 1.79 0.47
N TYR A 94 -6.24 1.05 1.47
CA TYR A 94 -5.41 0.23 2.35
C TYR A 94 -5.87 -1.22 2.30
N ARG A 95 -5.02 -2.14 1.84
CA ARG A 95 -5.30 -3.58 1.75
C ARG A 95 -4.20 -4.38 2.43
N ALA A 96 -4.56 -5.27 3.36
CA ALA A 96 -3.63 -6.02 4.20
C ALA A 96 -4.02 -7.49 4.34
N SER A 97 -3.03 -8.38 4.39
CA SER A 97 -3.21 -9.81 4.67
C SER A 97 -2.50 -10.27 5.94
N TYR A 98 -1.64 -9.44 6.52
CA TYR A 98 -0.75 -9.86 7.60
C TYR A 98 -1.47 -10.02 8.93
N ASN A 99 -1.24 -11.17 9.60
CA ASN A 99 -1.57 -11.43 11.01
C ASN A 99 -3.02 -11.09 11.42
N ASN A 100 -4.00 -11.30 10.53
CA ASN A 100 -5.41 -10.94 10.74
C ASN A 100 -5.65 -9.44 11.04
N GLU A 101 -4.69 -8.57 10.68
CA GLU A 101 -4.86 -7.12 10.76
C GLU A 101 -5.93 -6.65 9.78
N THR A 102 -6.74 -5.67 10.17
CA THR A 102 -7.83 -5.18 9.32
C THR A 102 -7.31 -4.46 8.08
N SER A 103 -8.00 -4.63 6.96
CA SER A 103 -7.92 -3.73 5.82
C SER A 103 -8.67 -2.43 6.10
N GLY A 104 -8.54 -1.45 5.20
CA GLY A 104 -9.24 -0.18 5.33
C GLY A 104 -10.76 -0.33 5.22
N GLY A 105 -11.51 0.71 5.61
CA GLY A 105 -12.97 0.69 5.60
C GLY A 105 -13.57 -0.29 6.61
N GLY A 106 -12.82 -0.71 7.62
CA GLY A 106 -13.26 -1.68 8.64
C GLY A 106 -13.36 -3.12 8.14
N SER A 107 -12.80 -3.44 7.00
CA SER A 107 -12.81 -4.81 6.46
C SER A 107 -11.83 -5.73 7.16
N SER A 108 -12.12 -7.03 7.12
CA SER A 108 -11.22 -8.06 7.64
C SER A 108 -9.90 -8.10 6.87
N SER A 109 -8.90 -8.79 7.45
CA SER A 109 -7.69 -9.19 6.76
C SER A 109 -8.01 -9.96 5.48
N GLU A 110 -7.22 -9.75 4.44
CA GLU A 110 -7.31 -10.53 3.21
C GLU A 110 -6.46 -11.81 3.32
N ASN A 111 -6.57 -12.71 2.35
CA ASN A 111 -5.73 -13.89 2.30
C ASN A 111 -4.32 -13.54 1.80
N SER A 112 -3.29 -14.15 2.41
CA SER A 112 -1.92 -14.10 1.89
C SER A 112 -1.86 -14.65 0.46
N LEU A 113 -0.93 -14.16 -0.34
CA LEU A 113 -0.68 -14.68 -1.68
C LEU A 113 0.25 -15.89 -1.60
N THR A 114 -0.22 -17.06 -2.07
CA THR A 114 0.63 -18.24 -2.27
C THR A 114 1.02 -18.34 -3.74
N THR A 115 2.30 -18.48 -4.02
CA THR A 115 2.86 -18.50 -5.36
C THR A 115 4.02 -19.47 -5.48
N THR A 116 4.40 -19.78 -6.72
CA THR A 116 5.62 -20.54 -7.03
C THR A 116 6.82 -19.60 -7.14
N ALA A 117 7.97 -19.97 -6.56
CA ALA A 117 9.24 -19.27 -6.74
C ALA A 117 9.55 -19.12 -8.26
N GLY A 118 10.17 -18.01 -8.65
CA GLY A 118 10.44 -17.66 -10.05
C GLY A 118 9.26 -16.99 -10.78
N THR A 119 8.06 -16.96 -10.22
CA THR A 119 6.92 -16.24 -10.83
C THR A 119 7.13 -14.74 -10.72
N ASN A 120 6.95 -14.01 -11.83
CA ASN A 120 7.04 -12.56 -11.87
C ASN A 120 5.71 -11.90 -11.50
N PHE A 121 5.77 -10.90 -10.61
CA PHE A 121 4.63 -10.09 -10.18
C PHE A 121 4.86 -8.63 -10.51
N THR A 122 3.83 -7.95 -10.97
CA THR A 122 3.85 -6.49 -11.10
C THR A 122 3.76 -5.85 -9.71
N VAL A 123 4.63 -4.86 -9.48
CA VAL A 123 4.55 -3.93 -8.34
C VAL A 123 4.47 -2.51 -8.91
N THR A 124 3.51 -1.74 -8.40
CA THR A 124 3.39 -0.30 -8.68
C THR A 124 3.16 0.42 -7.37
N VAL A 125 3.94 1.46 -7.11
CA VAL A 125 3.73 2.36 -5.97
C VAL A 125 3.05 3.62 -6.48
N GLY A 126 1.82 3.87 -6.05
CA GLY A 126 1.01 5.01 -6.48
C GLY A 126 1.58 6.34 -5.97
N ALA A 127 1.67 7.33 -6.85
CA ALA A 127 2.00 8.70 -6.46
C ALA A 127 0.82 9.35 -5.72
N GLY A 128 1.10 10.28 -4.82
CA GLY A 128 0.09 11.18 -4.26
C GLY A 128 -0.46 12.12 -5.30
N GLY A 129 -1.69 12.59 -5.11
CA GLY A 129 -2.29 13.65 -5.92
C GLY A 129 -1.48 14.94 -5.83
N ALA A 130 -1.13 15.53 -6.96
CA ALA A 130 -0.37 16.78 -6.98
C ALA A 130 -1.17 17.90 -6.30
N ALA A 131 -0.48 18.77 -5.59
CA ALA A 131 -1.08 20.00 -5.05
C ALA A 131 -1.71 20.83 -6.16
N VAL A 132 -2.76 21.57 -5.84
CA VAL A 132 -3.39 22.54 -6.75
C VAL A 132 -3.11 23.97 -6.29
N THR A 133 -2.96 24.88 -7.24
CA THR A 133 -2.75 26.31 -6.95
C THR A 133 -4.00 27.09 -7.39
N GLY A 134 -4.61 27.81 -6.44
CA GLY A 134 -5.77 28.65 -6.70
C GLY A 134 -5.39 29.87 -7.54
N THR A 135 -6.22 30.18 -8.55
CA THR A 135 -6.00 31.34 -9.45
C THR A 135 -6.66 32.64 -8.96
N GLY A 136 -7.38 32.57 -7.83
CA GLY A 136 -8.03 33.74 -7.21
C GLY A 136 -9.29 34.26 -7.90
N ASN A 137 -9.68 33.72 -9.04
CA ASN A 137 -10.79 34.21 -9.86
C ASN A 137 -12.07 33.35 -9.78
N GLY A 138 -12.24 32.50 -8.77
CA GLY A 138 -13.37 31.56 -8.69
C GLY A 138 -13.33 30.48 -9.77
N THR A 139 -12.20 30.32 -10.45
CA THR A 139 -11.96 29.21 -11.37
C THR A 139 -11.86 27.94 -10.55
N ILE A 140 -12.47 26.90 -11.03
CA ILE A 140 -12.57 25.58 -10.38
C ILE A 140 -11.18 24.95 -10.37
N ASP A 141 -10.56 24.87 -9.20
CA ASP A 141 -9.34 24.12 -9.03
C ASP A 141 -9.72 22.67 -8.71
N ASN A 142 -9.66 21.82 -9.72
CA ASN A 142 -9.88 20.39 -9.53
C ASN A 142 -8.74 19.83 -8.69
N SER A 143 -9.04 19.37 -7.50
CA SER A 143 -8.13 18.58 -6.71
C SER A 143 -7.80 17.25 -7.42
N ASN A 144 -6.65 16.71 -7.11
CA ASN A 144 -6.12 15.54 -7.78
C ASN A 144 -6.27 14.29 -6.91
N ASN A 145 -6.86 13.25 -7.48
CA ASN A 145 -6.80 11.92 -6.85
C ASN A 145 -5.36 11.41 -6.80
N GLY A 146 -5.07 10.59 -5.80
CA GLY A 146 -3.86 9.78 -5.80
C GLY A 146 -3.91 8.68 -6.87
N SER A 147 -2.77 8.08 -7.15
CA SER A 147 -2.65 6.96 -8.06
C SER A 147 -2.75 5.63 -7.31
N ASN A 148 -3.23 4.59 -8.00
CA ASN A 148 -3.33 3.25 -7.44
C ASN A 148 -1.95 2.64 -7.14
N SER A 149 -1.87 1.84 -6.09
CA SER A 149 -0.75 0.90 -5.87
C SER A 149 -1.19 -0.51 -6.20
N VAL A 150 -0.27 -1.30 -6.73
CA VAL A 150 -0.54 -2.68 -7.20
C VAL A 150 0.53 -3.62 -6.68
N PHE A 151 0.13 -4.79 -6.23
CA PHE A 151 0.96 -5.99 -6.09
C PHE A 151 0.22 -7.18 -6.70
N SER A 152 0.74 -7.74 -7.78
CA SER A 152 0.07 -8.83 -8.52
C SER A 152 -1.33 -8.41 -8.98
N THR A 153 -2.36 -9.10 -8.50
CA THR A 153 -3.79 -8.81 -8.72
C THR A 153 -4.41 -7.93 -7.64
N ILE A 154 -3.66 -7.62 -6.58
CA ILE A 154 -4.11 -6.78 -5.47
C ILE A 154 -3.90 -5.31 -5.88
N SER A 155 -4.99 -4.57 -6.05
CA SER A 155 -4.94 -3.14 -6.38
C SER A 155 -5.63 -2.33 -5.28
N SER A 156 -4.91 -1.34 -4.74
CA SER A 156 -5.46 -0.34 -3.84
C SER A 156 -5.74 0.93 -4.62
N THR A 157 -6.92 1.51 -4.42
CA THR A 157 -7.42 2.68 -5.15
C THR A 157 -6.79 3.96 -4.60
N GLY A 158 -6.37 4.88 -5.46
CA GLY A 158 -5.88 6.20 -5.04
C GLY A 158 -6.91 6.95 -4.18
N GLY A 159 -6.44 7.74 -3.23
CA GLY A 159 -7.29 8.59 -2.39
C GLY A 159 -8.00 9.68 -3.19
N GLY A 160 -9.21 10.04 -2.81
CA GLY A 160 -10.01 11.07 -3.47
C GLY A 160 -9.46 12.48 -3.20
N GLY A 161 -9.40 13.32 -4.23
CA GLY A 161 -9.10 14.73 -4.09
C GLY A 161 -10.22 15.47 -3.37
N ALA A 162 -9.91 16.58 -2.71
CA ALA A 162 -10.86 17.36 -1.91
C ALA A 162 -11.82 18.20 -2.76
N GLY A 163 -12.93 18.57 -2.19
CA GLY A 163 -13.85 19.57 -2.76
C GLY A 163 -13.28 20.98 -2.70
N SER A 164 -13.72 21.86 -3.61
CA SER A 164 -13.34 23.27 -3.69
C SER A 164 -14.56 24.18 -3.71
N TYR A 165 -14.32 25.49 -3.55
CA TYR A 165 -15.36 26.52 -3.67
C TYR A 165 -16.20 26.36 -4.97
N SER A 166 -17.40 26.92 -4.99
CA SER A 166 -18.35 26.81 -6.11
C SER A 166 -19.12 25.50 -6.25
N GLY A 167 -19.28 24.75 -5.15
CA GLY A 167 -20.17 23.58 -5.11
C GLY A 167 -19.51 22.28 -5.59
N HIS A 168 -18.19 22.19 -5.57
CA HIS A 168 -17.46 20.95 -5.86
C HIS A 168 -17.35 20.08 -4.62
N ALA A 169 -18.00 18.96 -4.65
CA ALA A 169 -17.93 17.91 -3.63
C ALA A 169 -16.53 17.26 -3.60
N GLY A 170 -16.19 16.64 -2.50
CA GLY A 170 -15.03 15.75 -2.43
C GLY A 170 -15.14 14.61 -3.44
N LEU A 171 -14.01 14.21 -4.04
CA LEU A 171 -13.96 13.13 -5.00
C LEU A 171 -13.92 11.77 -4.28
N ALA A 172 -14.52 10.77 -4.91
CA ALA A 172 -14.43 9.40 -4.44
C ALA A 172 -12.99 8.84 -4.66
N GLY A 173 -12.57 7.92 -3.79
CA GLY A 173 -11.25 7.29 -3.86
C GLY A 173 -11.14 6.07 -2.97
N GLY A 174 -9.92 5.61 -2.69
CA GLY A 174 -9.65 4.61 -1.66
C GLY A 174 -10.29 5.01 -0.34
N SER A 175 -9.96 6.24 0.13
CA SER A 175 -10.80 7.03 1.04
C SER A 175 -11.24 8.31 0.32
N GLY A 176 -12.43 8.83 0.64
CA GLY A 176 -13.00 10.00 -0.04
C GLY A 176 -12.38 11.31 0.40
N GLY A 177 -12.31 12.31 -0.50
CA GLY A 177 -11.91 13.68 -0.17
C GLY A 177 -12.98 14.43 0.64
N GLY A 178 -12.59 15.39 1.48
CA GLY A 178 -13.50 16.24 2.24
C GLY A 178 -14.26 17.24 1.35
N GLY A 179 -15.50 17.55 1.72
CA GLY A 179 -16.35 18.54 1.03
C GLY A 179 -15.94 19.98 1.31
N SER A 180 -16.36 20.90 0.46
CA SER A 180 -16.15 22.34 0.58
C SER A 180 -17.48 23.10 0.38
N THR A 181 -17.70 24.16 1.13
CA THR A 181 -18.79 25.13 0.93
C THR A 181 -20.16 24.50 0.60
N ASN A 182 -20.82 23.96 1.62
CA ASN A 182 -22.14 23.30 1.51
C ASN A 182 -22.16 22.05 0.60
N THR A 183 -21.04 21.38 0.39
CA THR A 183 -20.99 20.13 -0.36
C THR A 183 -20.63 18.95 0.53
N ASP A 184 -20.97 17.77 0.04
CA ASP A 184 -20.63 16.51 0.69
C ASP A 184 -19.19 16.11 0.47
N GLY A 185 -18.64 15.29 1.39
CA GLY A 185 -17.41 14.55 1.18
C GLY A 185 -17.58 13.45 0.13
N GLY A 186 -16.47 13.07 -0.48
CA GLY A 186 -16.41 11.96 -1.44
C GLY A 186 -16.58 10.61 -0.75
N ALA A 187 -17.06 9.63 -1.49
CA ALA A 187 -17.19 8.26 -1.00
C ALA A 187 -15.84 7.53 -0.94
N GLY A 188 -15.61 6.73 0.11
CA GLY A 188 -14.55 5.76 0.20
C GLY A 188 -14.89 4.47 -0.55
N THR A 189 -13.87 3.76 -1.02
CA THR A 189 -14.02 2.43 -1.59
C THR A 189 -14.22 1.41 -0.46
N SER A 190 -15.32 0.66 -0.53
CA SER A 190 -15.61 -0.41 0.44
C SER A 190 -14.43 -1.37 0.55
N GLY A 191 -14.01 -1.69 1.78
CA GLY A 191 -12.88 -2.56 2.05
C GLY A 191 -11.50 -1.90 1.91
N GLN A 192 -11.43 -0.59 1.62
CA GLN A 192 -10.16 0.11 1.44
C GLN A 192 -10.06 1.42 2.24
N GLY A 193 -11.18 2.07 2.55
CA GLY A 193 -11.18 3.31 3.32
C GLY A 193 -12.58 3.87 3.53
N TYR A 194 -12.66 5.00 4.22
CA TYR A 194 -13.90 5.65 4.61
C TYR A 194 -14.16 6.93 3.83
N ASP A 195 -15.39 7.41 3.93
CA ASP A 195 -15.85 8.64 3.29
C ASP A 195 -15.16 9.88 3.87
N GLY A 196 -15.03 10.92 3.05
CA GLY A 196 -14.67 12.25 3.51
C GLY A 196 -15.81 12.90 4.31
N GLY A 197 -15.47 13.86 5.18
CA GLY A 197 -16.40 14.68 5.92
C GLY A 197 -17.07 15.74 5.03
N ASN A 198 -18.31 16.11 5.35
CA ASN A 198 -19.02 17.19 4.66
C ASN A 198 -18.47 18.56 5.06
N ALA A 199 -18.69 19.57 4.24
CA ALA A 199 -18.48 20.95 4.66
C ALA A 199 -19.42 21.31 5.82
N GLY A 200 -18.99 22.22 6.68
CA GLY A 200 -19.86 22.84 7.68
C GLY A 200 -20.83 23.83 7.06
N ALA A 201 -21.94 24.08 7.75
CA ALA A 201 -22.86 25.10 7.34
C ALA A 201 -22.18 26.49 7.35
N GLN A 202 -22.35 27.24 6.27
CA GLN A 202 -21.89 28.63 6.20
C GLN A 202 -22.51 29.47 7.30
N ASN A 203 -21.68 30.20 8.05
CA ASN A 203 -22.11 31.10 9.10
C ASN A 203 -21.55 32.51 8.86
N GLY A 204 -22.34 33.36 8.23
CA GLY A 204 -21.86 34.69 7.83
C GLY A 204 -20.68 34.60 6.86
N SER A 205 -19.53 35.09 7.28
CA SER A 205 -18.28 35.05 6.50
C SER A 205 -17.34 33.91 6.95
N ILE A 206 -17.86 32.87 7.62
CA ILE A 206 -17.07 31.71 8.04
C ILE A 206 -17.40 30.54 7.13
N TYR A 207 -16.38 29.94 6.54
CA TYR A 207 -16.46 28.79 5.65
C TYR A 207 -15.56 27.69 6.19
N THR A 208 -16.14 26.58 6.65
CA THR A 208 -15.43 25.43 7.18
C THR A 208 -15.60 24.25 6.26
N SER A 209 -14.51 23.62 5.89
CA SER A 209 -14.51 22.48 5.00
C SER A 209 -14.41 21.16 5.77
N GLY A 210 -14.80 20.07 5.15
CA GLY A 210 -14.67 18.72 5.68
C GLY A 210 -13.24 18.20 5.62
N GLY A 211 -12.88 17.31 6.54
CA GLY A 211 -11.63 16.54 6.46
C GLY A 211 -11.75 15.37 5.48
N GLY A 212 -10.65 14.94 4.88
CA GLY A 212 -10.60 13.74 4.05
C GLY A 212 -10.79 12.47 4.88
N GLY A 213 -11.36 11.43 4.28
CA GLY A 213 -11.46 10.11 4.89
C GLY A 213 -10.09 9.46 5.09
N GLY A 214 -9.91 8.67 6.12
CA GLY A 214 -8.78 7.80 6.36
C GLY A 214 -9.12 6.34 6.12
N ALA A 215 -8.12 5.47 6.14
CA ALA A 215 -8.37 4.04 6.02
C ALA A 215 -9.07 3.45 7.26
N GLY A 216 -8.89 4.05 8.44
CA GLY A 216 -9.43 3.60 9.72
C GLY A 216 -10.68 4.33 10.21
N ALA A 217 -10.95 5.54 9.70
CA ALA A 217 -12.12 6.33 10.10
C ALA A 217 -12.53 7.33 9.01
N ALA A 218 -13.81 7.73 9.01
CA ALA A 218 -14.31 8.80 8.15
C ALA A 218 -13.68 10.16 8.53
N GLY A 219 -13.62 11.05 7.56
CA GLY A 219 -13.30 12.45 7.82
C GLY A 219 -14.40 13.14 8.61
N SER A 220 -14.03 14.10 9.45
CA SER A 220 -15.00 14.88 10.23
C SER A 220 -15.67 15.96 9.37
N THR A 221 -16.95 16.18 9.61
CA THR A 221 -17.67 17.31 9.04
C THR A 221 -17.15 18.62 9.66
N GLY A 222 -17.04 19.67 8.83
CA GLY A 222 -16.74 21.01 9.33
C GLY A 222 -17.76 21.47 10.35
N GLN A 223 -17.32 22.14 11.41
CA GLN A 223 -18.14 22.72 12.47
C GLN A 223 -18.28 24.23 12.24
N ALA A 224 -19.17 24.92 12.97
CA ALA A 224 -19.44 26.36 12.81
C ALA A 224 -18.19 27.25 12.92
N SER A 225 -17.14 26.83 13.59
CA SER A 225 -15.90 27.58 13.82
C SER A 225 -14.62 26.77 13.66
N LYS A 226 -14.70 25.51 13.25
CA LYS A 226 -13.54 24.63 13.07
C LYS A 226 -13.72 23.80 11.81
N ALA A 227 -12.70 23.72 10.96
CA ALA A 227 -12.68 22.80 9.83
C ALA A 227 -12.65 21.32 10.31
N GLY A 228 -13.11 20.41 9.47
CA GLY A 228 -13.16 18.98 9.77
C GLY A 228 -11.75 18.37 9.85
N ASP A 229 -11.54 17.54 10.86
CA ASP A 229 -10.31 16.77 10.99
C ASP A 229 -10.29 15.60 9.99
N GLY A 230 -9.13 15.22 9.49
CA GLY A 230 -8.94 14.05 8.66
C GLY A 230 -9.18 12.75 9.44
N GLY A 231 -9.74 11.76 8.77
CA GLY A 231 -9.96 10.43 9.33
C GLY A 231 -8.65 9.71 9.67
N ALA A 232 -8.64 8.96 10.76
CA ALA A 232 -7.47 8.18 11.18
C ALA A 232 -7.11 7.08 10.16
N GLY A 233 -5.84 6.74 10.06
CA GLY A 233 -5.33 5.58 9.33
C GLY A 233 -5.45 4.28 10.12
N VAL A 234 -4.89 3.22 9.56
CA VAL A 234 -4.83 1.87 10.16
C VAL A 234 -3.39 1.55 10.56
N ALA A 235 -3.23 0.94 11.73
CA ALA A 235 -1.93 0.46 12.20
C ALA A 235 -1.66 -0.96 11.69
N SER A 236 -0.39 -1.24 11.33
CA SER A 236 0.07 -2.57 10.99
C SER A 236 1.44 -2.85 11.60
N THR A 237 1.65 -4.11 11.98
CA THR A 237 2.91 -4.64 12.51
C THR A 237 3.73 -5.40 11.47
N ILE A 238 3.35 -5.38 10.21
CA ILE A 238 4.01 -6.11 9.10
C ILE A 238 5.52 -5.84 9.03
N THR A 239 5.97 -4.64 9.42
CA THR A 239 7.39 -4.27 9.46
C THR A 239 8.12 -4.64 10.76
N GLY A 240 7.46 -5.39 11.66
CA GLY A 240 8.01 -5.79 12.97
C GLY A 240 7.68 -4.83 14.12
N SER A 241 7.19 -3.62 13.82
CA SER A 241 6.68 -2.65 14.81
C SER A 241 5.39 -2.01 14.30
N SER A 242 4.55 -1.54 15.24
CA SER A 242 3.27 -0.90 14.88
C SER A 242 3.51 0.45 14.22
N VAL A 243 3.03 0.60 12.98
CA VAL A 243 3.10 1.85 12.20
C VAL A 243 1.74 2.15 11.61
N THR A 244 1.17 3.31 11.97
CA THR A 244 -0.11 3.80 11.41
C THR A 244 0.13 4.46 10.06
N ARG A 245 -0.70 4.15 9.05
CA ARG A 245 -0.62 4.71 7.70
C ARG A 245 -2.03 5.01 7.15
N ALA A 246 -2.09 5.76 6.05
CA ALA A 246 -3.31 6.13 5.34
C ALA A 246 -4.29 6.98 6.18
N GLY A 247 -3.79 8.05 6.82
CA GLY A 247 -4.61 9.10 7.44
C GLY A 247 -5.10 10.11 6.40
N GLY A 248 -6.34 10.61 6.53
CA GLY A 248 -6.91 11.65 5.68
C GLY A 248 -6.35 13.05 6.00
N GLY A 249 -6.40 13.98 5.05
CA GLY A 249 -6.01 15.38 5.24
C GLY A 249 -7.04 16.18 6.03
N GLY A 250 -6.61 17.19 6.79
CA GLY A 250 -7.49 18.15 7.47
C GLY A 250 -8.09 19.17 6.50
N GLY A 251 -9.32 19.61 6.76
CA GLY A 251 -9.99 20.66 5.98
C GLY A 251 -9.43 22.06 6.24
N GLY A 252 -9.52 22.95 5.25
CA GLY A 252 -9.19 24.37 5.38
C GLY A 252 -10.37 25.20 5.94
N LEU A 253 -10.04 26.37 6.49
CA LEU A 253 -11.02 27.31 7.01
C LEU A 253 -10.74 28.74 6.50
N TYR A 254 -11.78 29.38 5.99
CA TYR A 254 -11.78 30.82 5.75
C TYR A 254 -12.67 31.54 6.77
N ARG A 255 -12.19 32.66 7.32
CA ARG A 255 -12.97 33.51 8.21
C ARG A 255 -12.76 34.98 7.86
N GLY A 256 -13.83 35.62 7.38
CA GLY A 256 -13.85 37.07 7.19
C GLY A 256 -13.80 37.75 8.56
N GLY A 257 -12.74 38.51 8.84
CA GLY A 257 -12.50 39.20 10.13
C GLY A 257 -11.13 38.85 10.72
N ASN A 258 -10.81 39.40 11.89
CA ASN A 258 -9.46 39.27 12.45
C ASN A 258 -9.27 38.18 13.51
N ASP A 259 -10.28 37.36 13.77
CA ASP A 259 -10.28 36.44 14.90
C ASP A 259 -9.95 34.99 14.49
N ALA A 260 -9.33 34.78 13.33
CA ALA A 260 -8.89 33.45 12.92
C ALA A 260 -7.73 32.95 13.81
N ALA A 261 -7.73 31.67 14.18
CA ALA A 261 -6.72 31.07 15.02
C ALA A 261 -6.35 29.66 14.53
N ASN A 262 -5.11 29.25 14.78
CA ASN A 262 -4.62 27.92 14.39
C ASN A 262 -5.45 26.76 15.01
N SER A 263 -6.12 26.98 16.13
CA SER A 263 -7.02 25.98 16.73
C SER A 263 -8.29 25.68 15.93
N MET A 264 -8.55 26.46 14.87
CA MET A 264 -9.73 26.31 13.99
C MET A 264 -9.46 25.46 12.75
N ILE A 265 -8.20 25.07 12.50
CA ILE A 265 -7.86 24.20 11.36
C ILE A 265 -8.41 22.78 11.54
N GLY A 266 -8.61 22.09 10.45
CA GLY A 266 -8.73 20.64 10.45
C GLY A 266 -7.34 20.01 10.62
N SER A 267 -7.17 19.19 11.65
CA SER A 267 -5.94 18.42 11.84
C SER A 267 -5.89 17.26 10.85
N GLY A 268 -4.71 16.92 10.33
CA GLY A 268 -4.52 15.69 9.56
C GLY A 268 -4.74 14.45 10.42
N GLY A 269 -5.33 13.42 9.84
CA GLY A 269 -5.53 12.12 10.48
C GLY A 269 -4.20 11.42 10.79
N THR A 270 -4.16 10.72 11.92
CA THR A 270 -2.98 9.90 12.27
C THR A 270 -2.66 8.91 11.14
N GLY A 271 -1.38 8.75 10.84
CA GLY A 271 -0.94 7.90 9.72
C GLY A 271 -0.57 8.70 8.48
N GLY A 272 -0.20 9.95 8.64
CA GLY A 272 0.42 10.76 7.59
C GLY A 272 -0.50 11.73 6.86
N GLY A 273 -1.69 12.03 7.38
CA GLY A 273 -2.52 13.11 6.86
C GLY A 273 -1.90 14.49 7.12
N GLY A 274 -1.94 15.39 6.14
CA GLY A 274 -1.49 16.78 6.27
C GLY A 274 -2.54 17.67 6.98
N ASN A 275 -2.11 18.62 7.78
CA ASN A 275 -2.98 19.61 8.40
C ASN A 275 -3.54 20.59 7.37
N GLY A 276 -4.76 21.05 7.56
CA GLY A 276 -5.32 22.14 6.77
C GLY A 276 -4.79 23.52 7.20
N SER A 277 -5.14 24.58 6.46
CA SER A 277 -4.80 25.94 6.81
C SER A 277 -6.01 26.77 7.22
N VAL A 278 -5.76 27.86 7.95
CA VAL A 278 -6.74 28.91 8.25
C VAL A 278 -6.30 30.23 7.65
N THR A 279 -7.23 30.90 6.97
CA THR A 279 -6.98 32.20 6.37
C THR A 279 -8.10 33.17 6.75
N ASN A 280 -7.78 34.46 6.75
CA ASN A 280 -8.76 35.54 6.77
C ASN A 280 -8.57 36.44 5.54
N SER A 281 -9.31 37.58 5.51
CA SER A 281 -9.22 38.53 4.40
C SER A 281 -7.86 39.22 4.24
N GLN A 282 -6.94 39.07 5.19
CA GLN A 282 -5.67 39.77 5.23
C GLN A 282 -4.44 38.87 5.45
N ASN A 283 -4.59 37.75 6.17
CA ASN A 283 -3.48 36.91 6.60
C ASN A 283 -3.79 35.42 6.46
N GLU A 284 -2.75 34.66 6.18
CA GLU A 284 -2.67 33.24 6.39
C GLU A 284 -1.99 33.00 7.73
N PHE A 285 -2.60 32.16 8.60
CA PHE A 285 -2.10 31.93 9.96
C PHE A 285 -1.21 30.68 10.05
N ASN A 286 -1.37 29.74 9.15
CA ASN A 286 -0.53 28.55 9.00
C ASN A 286 -0.61 28.04 7.57
N ALA A 287 0.44 27.43 7.08
CA ALA A 287 0.43 26.75 5.80
C ALA A 287 -0.26 25.39 5.93
N GLU A 288 -0.91 24.97 4.88
CA GLU A 288 -1.38 23.58 4.71
C GLU A 288 -0.20 22.63 4.55
N GLU A 289 -0.39 21.39 4.96
CA GLU A 289 0.66 20.39 4.89
C GLU A 289 0.35 19.32 3.83
N ALA A 290 1.41 18.85 3.20
CA ALA A 290 1.31 17.68 2.34
C ALA A 290 1.10 16.42 3.18
N GLY A 291 0.43 15.43 2.62
CA GLY A 291 0.43 14.09 3.15
C GLY A 291 1.85 13.49 3.18
N THR A 292 2.16 12.75 4.24
CA THR A 292 3.49 12.15 4.41
C THR A 292 3.77 11.10 3.33
N ALA A 293 4.93 11.20 2.71
CA ALA A 293 5.36 10.23 1.69
C ALA A 293 5.43 8.80 2.24
N ASN A 294 5.12 7.81 1.41
CA ASN A 294 5.11 6.37 1.73
C ASN A 294 4.13 5.97 2.85
N THR A 295 3.10 6.78 3.04
CA THR A 295 2.00 6.48 3.96
C THR A 295 0.64 6.43 3.27
N GLY A 296 0.52 6.99 2.07
CA GLY A 296 -0.76 7.18 1.41
C GLY A 296 -1.63 8.25 2.08
N GLY A 297 -1.04 9.15 2.87
CA GLY A 297 -1.79 10.20 3.57
C GLY A 297 -2.39 11.24 2.63
N GLY A 298 -3.59 11.76 2.95
CA GLY A 298 -4.21 12.86 2.20
C GLY A 298 -3.56 14.21 2.49
N GLY A 299 -3.57 15.14 1.53
CA GLY A 299 -3.06 16.51 1.68
C GLY A 299 -4.04 17.44 2.41
N GLY A 300 -3.55 18.42 3.14
CA GLY A 300 -4.35 19.43 3.84
C GLY A 300 -5.02 20.43 2.90
N GLY A 301 -6.24 20.85 3.23
CA GLY A 301 -6.99 21.86 2.48
C GLY A 301 -6.59 23.27 2.85
N HIS A 302 -6.69 24.21 1.91
CA HIS A 302 -6.37 25.61 2.10
C HIS A 302 -7.60 26.50 2.18
N GLY A 303 -7.62 27.42 3.19
CA GLY A 303 -8.74 28.33 3.41
C GLY A 303 -8.85 29.47 2.39
N GLY A 304 -7.74 29.92 1.80
CA GLY A 304 -7.67 31.10 0.93
C GLY A 304 -7.83 30.86 -0.55
N TYR A 305 -7.86 31.94 -1.34
CA TYR A 305 -8.18 31.94 -2.77
C TYR A 305 -7.00 31.80 -3.72
N SER A 306 -5.80 32.21 -3.33
CA SER A 306 -4.66 32.38 -4.25
C SER A 306 -3.40 31.65 -3.76
N THR A 307 -3.56 30.46 -3.22
CA THR A 307 -2.47 29.70 -2.60
C THR A 307 -2.49 28.28 -3.09
N THR A 308 -1.52 27.52 -2.68
CA THR A 308 -1.36 26.10 -3.05
C THR A 308 -1.96 25.22 -1.95
N SER A 309 -2.61 24.15 -2.29
CA SER A 309 -3.09 23.14 -1.33
C SER A 309 -1.99 22.14 -0.97
N GLY A 310 -2.19 21.34 0.09
CA GLY A 310 -1.33 20.20 0.39
C GLY A 310 -1.43 19.11 -0.69
N ALA A 311 -0.29 18.63 -1.18
CA ALA A 311 -0.24 17.44 -2.02
C ALA A 311 -0.59 16.17 -1.22
N GLY A 312 -1.11 15.15 -1.86
CA GLY A 312 -1.22 13.81 -1.26
C GLY A 312 0.16 13.15 -1.08
N GLY A 313 0.34 12.32 -0.06
CA GLY A 313 1.52 11.48 0.12
C GLY A 313 1.53 10.27 -0.81
N SER A 314 2.71 9.83 -1.26
CA SER A 314 2.82 8.60 -2.03
C SER A 314 2.38 7.38 -1.23
N GLY A 315 1.92 6.35 -1.93
CA GLY A 315 1.63 5.04 -1.37
C GLY A 315 2.88 4.24 -1.01
N VAL A 316 2.69 2.99 -0.61
CA VAL A 316 3.75 2.03 -0.31
C VAL A 316 3.24 0.61 -0.57
N VAL A 317 4.12 -0.28 -1.01
CA VAL A 317 3.86 -1.73 -1.06
C VAL A 317 4.86 -2.42 -0.15
N ILE A 318 4.38 -3.23 0.79
CA ILE A 318 5.21 -3.97 1.74
C ILE A 318 4.88 -5.45 1.60
N LEU A 319 5.91 -6.28 1.41
CA LEU A 319 5.80 -7.73 1.28
C LEU A 319 6.60 -8.40 2.39
N ARG A 320 5.98 -9.35 3.10
CA ARG A 320 6.62 -10.16 4.14
C ARG A 320 6.55 -11.63 3.76
N TYR A 321 7.67 -12.32 3.81
CA TYR A 321 7.84 -13.71 3.37
C TYR A 321 8.98 -14.40 4.12
N SER A 322 9.04 -15.75 4.11
CA SER A 322 10.11 -16.52 4.79
C SER A 322 11.49 -16.04 4.36
N SER A 323 12.42 -15.98 5.31
CA SER A 323 13.84 -15.64 5.06
C SER A 323 14.56 -16.62 4.13
N ASP A 324 14.00 -17.81 3.89
CA ASP A 324 14.52 -18.80 2.94
C ASP A 324 14.51 -18.29 1.49
N TYR A 325 13.68 -17.28 1.20
CA TYR A 325 13.57 -16.69 -0.12
C TYR A 325 14.24 -15.32 -0.20
N SER A 326 14.57 -14.93 -1.41
CA SER A 326 15.05 -13.59 -1.74
C SER A 326 14.18 -12.98 -2.82
N ILE A 327 13.99 -11.65 -2.78
CA ILE A 327 13.27 -10.93 -3.82
C ILE A 327 14.25 -10.41 -4.86
N THR A 328 13.96 -10.65 -6.13
CA THR A 328 14.69 -10.09 -7.27
C THR A 328 13.77 -9.12 -8.00
N SER A 329 14.27 -7.91 -8.31
CA SER A 329 13.53 -6.90 -9.06
C SER A 329 13.96 -6.86 -10.53
N GLY A 330 12.98 -6.81 -11.44
CA GLY A 330 13.20 -6.63 -12.89
C GLY A 330 13.56 -5.19 -13.30
N GLY A 331 13.75 -4.28 -12.33
CA GLY A 331 14.07 -2.87 -12.55
C GLY A 331 12.85 -1.93 -12.39
N GLY A 332 13.10 -0.62 -12.34
CA GLY A 332 12.06 0.42 -12.22
C GLY A 332 11.47 0.59 -10.82
N LEU A 333 11.90 -0.18 -9.82
CA LEU A 333 11.41 -0.14 -8.44
C LEU A 333 12.48 0.39 -7.49
N THR A 334 12.07 1.23 -6.55
CA THR A 334 12.89 1.62 -5.39
C THR A 334 12.37 0.87 -4.17
N PHE A 335 13.21 0.04 -3.57
CA PHE A 335 12.83 -0.74 -2.39
C PHE A 335 14.02 -1.06 -1.49
N THR A 336 13.72 -1.48 -0.27
CA THR A 336 14.68 -2.01 0.71
C THR A 336 14.15 -3.31 1.28
N THR A 337 15.05 -4.21 1.70
CA THR A 337 14.68 -5.45 2.38
C THR A 337 15.38 -5.51 3.74
N ALA A 338 14.64 -5.85 4.78
CA ALA A 338 15.13 -6.08 6.13
C ALA A 338 14.73 -7.48 6.62
N THR A 339 15.52 -8.07 7.50
CA THR A 339 15.15 -9.33 8.19
C THR A 339 14.45 -9.01 9.50
N VAL A 340 13.30 -9.64 9.73
CA VAL A 340 12.45 -9.45 10.92
C VAL A 340 12.07 -10.83 11.46
N GLY A 341 12.80 -11.30 12.47
CA GLY A 341 12.65 -12.68 12.97
C GLY A 341 13.07 -13.70 11.92
N SER A 342 12.17 -14.63 11.59
CA SER A 342 12.36 -15.66 10.55
C SER A 342 11.96 -15.20 9.15
N ASP A 343 11.54 -13.94 8.99
CA ASP A 343 11.02 -13.42 7.73
C ASP A 343 11.91 -12.31 7.17
N LYS A 344 11.76 -12.05 5.87
CA LYS A 344 12.19 -10.84 5.20
C LYS A 344 11.00 -9.93 4.93
N VAL A 345 11.23 -8.64 5.06
CA VAL A 345 10.26 -7.59 4.76
C VAL A 345 10.84 -6.68 3.69
N SER A 346 10.24 -6.68 2.51
CA SER A 346 10.61 -5.80 1.39
C SER A 346 9.62 -4.66 1.30
N THR A 347 10.12 -3.41 1.41
CA THR A 347 9.33 -2.18 1.36
C THR A 347 9.63 -1.42 0.08
N PHE A 348 8.65 -1.33 -0.81
CA PHE A 348 8.71 -0.59 -2.08
C PHE A 348 8.14 0.80 -1.88
N THR A 349 8.94 1.82 -2.18
CA THR A 349 8.62 3.24 -1.92
C THR A 349 8.40 4.06 -3.18
N ALA A 350 8.77 3.56 -4.36
CA ALA A 350 8.52 4.24 -5.64
C ALA A 350 8.65 3.29 -6.83
N GLY A 351 8.03 3.68 -7.93
CA GLY A 351 8.21 3.08 -9.25
C GLY A 351 7.17 2.05 -9.65
N THR A 352 7.37 1.54 -10.86
CA THR A 352 6.62 0.42 -11.44
C THR A 352 7.61 -0.54 -12.06
N GLY A 353 7.44 -1.83 -11.80
CA GLY A 353 8.31 -2.88 -12.31
C GLY A 353 7.79 -4.25 -11.95
N THR A 354 8.64 -5.26 -12.09
CA THR A 354 8.35 -6.63 -11.70
C THR A 354 9.25 -7.09 -10.56
N CYS A 355 8.78 -8.01 -9.75
CA CYS A 355 9.58 -8.73 -8.78
C CYS A 355 9.25 -10.23 -8.83
N SER A 356 10.21 -11.07 -8.42
CA SER A 356 10.02 -12.51 -8.23
C SER A 356 10.73 -12.98 -6.97
N PHE A 357 10.32 -14.13 -6.45
CA PHE A 357 10.94 -14.78 -5.29
C PHE A 357 11.85 -15.91 -5.76
N SER A 358 13.07 -16.00 -5.24
CA SER A 358 14.07 -17.03 -5.55
C SER A 358 14.67 -17.63 -4.29
#